data_54ef0a85933cbc68a4cef5d8b708d151
#
_entry.id   54ef0a85933cbc68a4cef5d8b708d151
#
_cell.length_a   1.000
_cell.length_b   1.000
_cell.length_c   1.000
_cell.angle_alpha   90.00
_cell.angle_beta   90.00
_cell.angle_gamma   90.00
#
_symmetry.space_group_name_H-M   'P 1'
#
loop_
_entity.id
_entity.type
_entity.pdbx_description
1 polymer ?
#
loop_
_entity_poly.entity_id
_entity_poly.type
_entity_poly.pdbx_seq_one_letter_code
_entity_poly.pdbx_strand_id
1 'polypeptide(L)'
;MKNSHYQELMTNLETLGLNHMREYVPNYIEVANREELSLTEALLELTRKEVNHQHNQKMNRVIERARFPKRTSLEEFDFTFQPSINKRELLDLKHMGFVEKHENLVFIGSPGVGKTHLTIALGIEACHQGYRPLFIPCHELLLRLRAAYEKGTLERVLNRYARYDVLIIDEIGYLPIQKQ
;
A
#
# COMPACT_ATOMS: atom_id res chain seq x y z
N MET A 1 38.94 24.70 -3.47
CA MET A 1 38.78 23.78 -2.33
C MET A 1 37.30 23.59 -1.90
N LYS A 2 36.48 24.62 -1.72
CA LYS A 2 35.04 24.45 -1.35
C LYS A 2 34.21 23.63 -2.36
N ASN A 3 34.53 23.69 -3.66
CA ASN A 3 33.81 22.97 -4.70
C ASN A 3 34.09 21.44 -4.70
N SER A 4 35.26 21.03 -4.21
CA SER A 4 35.65 19.61 -4.11
C SER A 4 34.87 18.88 -3.00
N HIS A 5 34.75 19.49 -1.81
CA HIS A 5 34.01 18.88 -0.69
C HIS A 5 32.50 18.76 -0.97
N TYR A 6 31.94 19.74 -1.67
CA TYR A 6 30.54 19.70 -2.08
C TYR A 6 30.29 18.55 -3.08
N GLN A 7 31.17 18.40 -4.08
CA GLN A 7 31.06 17.30 -5.06
C GLN A 7 31.22 15.93 -4.39
N GLU A 8 32.16 15.80 -3.47
CA GLU A 8 32.35 14.59 -2.67
C GLU A 8 31.12 14.26 -1.83
N LEU A 9 30.50 15.26 -1.17
CA LEU A 9 29.24 15.09 -0.44
C LEU A 9 28.13 14.56 -1.36
N MET A 10 27.95 15.14 -2.54
CA MET A 10 26.92 14.72 -3.51
C MET A 10 27.14 13.28 -3.98
N THR A 11 28.39 12.89 -4.20
CA THR A 11 28.77 11.52 -4.58
C THR A 11 28.52 10.53 -3.42
N ASN A 12 28.85 10.92 -2.20
CA ASN A 12 28.62 10.10 -1.02
C ASN A 12 27.12 9.86 -0.76
N LEU A 13 26.29 10.90 -0.91
CA LEU A 13 24.83 10.76 -0.79
C LEU A 13 24.25 9.81 -1.84
N GLU A 14 24.76 9.87 -3.08
CA GLU A 14 24.37 8.92 -4.14
C GLU A 14 24.78 7.49 -3.81
N THR A 15 26.01 7.30 -3.39
CA THR A 15 26.56 5.98 -3.00
C THR A 15 25.79 5.35 -1.85
N LEU A 16 25.34 6.17 -0.89
CA LEU A 16 24.51 5.75 0.24
C LEU A 16 23.03 5.57 -0.13
N GLY A 17 22.62 5.89 -1.36
CA GLY A 17 21.23 5.80 -1.81
C GLY A 17 20.31 6.85 -1.22
N LEU A 18 20.86 7.95 -0.68
CA LEU A 18 20.12 9.08 -0.10
C LEU A 18 19.74 10.10 -1.19
N ASN A 19 19.03 9.62 -2.22
CA ASN A 19 18.79 10.39 -3.45
C ASN A 19 17.92 11.62 -3.22
N HIS A 20 16.90 11.51 -2.38
CA HIS A 20 16.03 12.65 -2.08
C HIS A 20 16.75 13.72 -1.27
N MET A 21 17.53 13.31 -0.27
CA MET A 21 18.39 14.21 0.47
C MET A 21 19.38 14.92 -0.48
N ARG A 22 19.99 14.18 -1.41
CA ARG A 22 20.89 14.74 -2.42
C ARG A 22 20.24 15.84 -3.26
N GLU A 23 19.00 15.65 -3.68
CA GLU A 23 18.24 16.66 -4.44
C GLU A 23 17.95 17.92 -3.60
N TYR A 24 17.77 17.76 -2.30
CA TYR A 24 17.38 18.84 -1.40
C TYR A 24 18.56 19.67 -0.87
N VAL A 25 19.73 19.04 -0.69
CA VAL A 25 20.94 19.66 -0.10
C VAL A 25 21.31 21.00 -0.73
N PRO A 26 21.31 21.19 -2.09
CA PRO A 26 21.70 22.47 -2.69
C PRO A 26 20.88 23.64 -2.15
N ASN A 27 19.56 23.53 -2.21
CA ASN A 27 18.64 24.58 -1.76
C ASN A 27 18.65 24.72 -0.24
N TYR A 28 18.85 23.62 0.49
CA TYR A 28 18.79 23.62 1.94
C TYR A 28 20.02 24.27 2.59
N ILE A 29 21.19 24.19 1.99
CA ILE A 29 22.38 24.90 2.46
C ILE A 29 22.15 26.41 2.50
N GLU A 30 21.46 26.97 1.51
CA GLU A 30 21.11 28.39 1.48
C GLU A 30 20.13 28.76 2.61
N VAL A 31 19.11 27.92 2.82
CA VAL A 31 18.13 28.10 3.89
C VAL A 31 18.80 28.02 5.25
N ALA A 32 19.61 27.00 5.49
CA ALA A 32 20.29 26.79 6.77
C ALA A 32 21.23 27.97 7.13
N ASN A 33 21.94 28.52 6.13
CA ASN A 33 22.79 29.69 6.34
C ASN A 33 21.99 30.97 6.61
N ARG A 34 20.83 31.16 5.94
CA ARG A 34 19.97 32.33 6.12
C ARG A 34 19.27 32.32 7.49
N GLU A 35 18.86 31.15 7.95
CA GLU A 35 18.11 30.95 9.19
C GLU A 35 19.04 30.66 10.40
N GLU A 36 20.36 30.69 10.20
CA GLU A 36 21.38 30.40 11.20
C GLU A 36 21.16 29.10 11.98
N LEU A 37 20.68 28.04 11.23
CA LEU A 37 20.39 26.76 11.84
C LEU A 37 21.68 26.09 12.35
N SER A 38 21.58 25.44 13.51
CA SER A 38 22.65 24.57 13.97
C SER A 38 22.84 23.37 13.02
N LEU A 39 24.03 22.80 12.98
CA LEU A 39 24.33 21.63 12.20
C LEU A 39 23.37 20.46 12.51
N THR A 40 23.02 20.30 13.79
CA THR A 40 22.08 19.26 14.25
C THR A 40 20.69 19.45 13.66
N GLU A 41 20.17 20.69 13.69
CA GLU A 41 18.85 21.01 13.11
C GLU A 41 18.84 20.79 11.60
N ALA A 42 19.87 21.24 10.90
CA ALA A 42 20.01 21.06 9.46
C ALA A 42 20.05 19.58 9.06
N LEU A 43 20.85 18.76 9.74
CA LEU A 43 20.93 17.32 9.49
C LEU A 43 19.61 16.59 9.84
N LEU A 44 18.96 16.97 10.93
CA LEU A 44 17.69 16.41 11.35
C LEU A 44 16.59 16.64 10.30
N GLU A 45 16.51 17.84 9.76
CA GLU A 45 15.53 18.19 8.72
C GLU A 45 15.78 17.40 7.43
N LEU A 46 17.04 17.36 6.95
CA LEU A 46 17.41 16.62 5.75
C LEU A 46 17.15 15.12 5.89
N THR A 47 17.52 14.55 7.04
CA THR A 47 17.29 13.11 7.28
C THR A 47 15.82 12.76 7.43
N ARG A 48 15.00 13.62 8.06
CA ARG A 48 13.54 13.44 8.12
C ARG A 48 12.91 13.39 6.73
N LYS A 49 13.32 14.28 5.83
CA LYS A 49 12.82 14.29 4.44
C LYS A 49 13.17 12.98 3.70
N GLU A 50 14.40 12.50 3.85
CA GLU A 50 14.84 11.25 3.26
C GLU A 50 14.06 10.04 3.83
N VAL A 51 13.92 9.95 5.15
CA VAL A 51 13.15 8.88 5.82
C VAL A 51 11.71 8.86 5.33
N ASN A 52 11.05 10.01 5.27
CA ASN A 52 9.68 10.12 4.78
C ASN A 52 9.57 9.71 3.31
N HIS A 53 10.52 10.13 2.48
CA HIS A 53 10.56 9.74 1.07
C HIS A 53 10.72 8.22 0.89
N GLN A 54 11.67 7.62 1.59
CA GLN A 54 11.89 6.16 1.54
C GLN A 54 10.67 5.38 2.07
N HIS A 55 10.04 5.88 3.14
CA HIS A 55 8.81 5.29 3.66
C HIS A 55 7.69 5.32 2.61
N ASN A 56 7.46 6.48 1.98
CA ASN A 56 6.44 6.63 0.93
C ASN A 56 6.74 5.76 -0.29
N GLN A 57 8.01 5.63 -0.68
CA GLN A 57 8.39 4.73 -1.77
C GLN A 57 8.13 3.25 -1.43
N LYS A 58 8.47 2.82 -0.21
CA LYS A 58 8.15 1.45 0.24
C LYS A 58 6.64 1.20 0.19
N MET A 59 5.87 2.15 0.70
CA MET A 59 4.41 2.10 0.70
C MET A 59 3.85 1.98 -0.71
N ASN A 60 4.28 2.86 -1.63
CA ASN A 60 3.85 2.81 -3.01
C ASN A 60 4.13 1.46 -3.67
N ARG A 61 5.32 0.87 -3.42
CA ARG A 61 5.66 -0.46 -3.94
C ARG A 61 4.75 -1.56 -3.39
N VAL A 62 4.34 -1.48 -2.11
CA VAL A 62 3.40 -2.44 -1.52
C VAL A 62 2.03 -2.31 -2.18
N ILE A 63 1.52 -1.08 -2.35
CA ILE A 63 0.23 -0.79 -3.01
C ILE A 63 0.25 -1.29 -4.46
N GLU A 64 1.32 -1.07 -5.20
CA GLU A 64 1.47 -1.57 -6.59
C GLU A 64 1.45 -3.10 -6.66
N ARG A 65 2.12 -3.76 -5.72
CA ARG A 65 2.15 -5.24 -5.65
C ARG A 65 0.81 -5.83 -5.26
N ALA A 66 -0.03 -5.09 -4.55
CA ALA A 66 -1.36 -5.50 -4.16
C ALA A 66 -2.34 -5.61 -5.35
N ARG A 67 -2.02 -5.02 -6.51
CA ARG A 67 -2.80 -5.10 -7.76
C ARG A 67 -4.18 -4.50 -7.68
N PHE A 68 -4.37 -3.47 -6.89
CA PHE A 68 -5.63 -2.75 -6.88
C PHE A 68 -5.93 -2.16 -8.28
N PRO A 69 -7.16 -2.28 -8.79
CA PRO A 69 -7.54 -1.74 -10.11
C PRO A 69 -7.52 -0.19 -10.15
N LYS A 70 -7.66 0.44 -8.99
CA LYS A 70 -7.55 1.88 -8.79
C LYS A 70 -7.09 2.18 -7.37
N ARG A 71 -6.61 3.38 -7.13
CA ARG A 71 -6.38 3.89 -5.77
C ARG A 71 -7.63 4.63 -5.32
N THR A 72 -8.06 4.37 -4.10
CA THR A 72 -9.21 5.03 -3.46
C THR A 72 -9.02 5.02 -1.95
N SER A 73 -9.68 5.92 -1.25
CA SER A 73 -9.63 6.02 0.21
C SER A 73 -11.02 5.91 0.83
N LEU A 74 -11.08 5.69 2.14
CA LEU A 74 -12.35 5.67 2.88
C LEU A 74 -12.95 7.07 2.98
N GLU A 75 -12.12 8.11 2.93
CA GLU A 75 -12.52 9.51 2.95
C GLU A 75 -13.27 9.91 1.68
N GLU A 76 -12.95 9.28 0.55
CA GLU A 76 -13.63 9.49 -0.74
C GLU A 76 -14.98 8.77 -0.85
N PHE A 77 -15.31 7.91 0.12
CA PHE A 77 -16.56 7.17 0.09
C PHE A 77 -17.74 8.06 0.56
N ASP A 78 -18.72 8.19 -0.31
CA ASP A 78 -19.93 8.96 0.00
C ASP A 78 -20.93 8.12 0.81
N PHE A 79 -20.90 8.30 2.12
CA PHE A 79 -21.83 7.65 3.05
C PHE A 79 -23.26 8.12 2.90
N THR A 80 -23.52 9.27 2.27
CA THR A 80 -24.88 9.76 2.05
C THR A 80 -25.59 8.97 0.96
N PHE A 81 -24.81 8.44 0.00
CA PHE A 81 -25.31 7.55 -1.05
C PHE A 81 -25.69 6.16 -0.52
N GLN A 82 -25.09 5.72 0.59
CA GLN A 82 -25.33 4.40 1.20
C GLN A 82 -25.58 4.52 2.71
N PRO A 83 -26.74 5.02 3.14
CA PRO A 83 -27.04 5.24 4.55
C PRO A 83 -27.18 3.93 5.38
N SER A 84 -27.29 2.77 4.71
CA SER A 84 -27.31 1.46 5.38
C SER A 84 -25.94 1.01 5.89
N ILE A 85 -24.85 1.65 5.45
CA ILE A 85 -23.50 1.33 5.92
C ILE A 85 -23.24 2.04 7.25
N ASN A 86 -22.94 1.26 8.28
CA ASN A 86 -22.51 1.81 9.55
C ASN A 86 -21.08 2.40 9.43
N LYS A 87 -21.02 3.73 9.30
CA LYS A 87 -19.74 4.46 9.17
C LYS A 87 -18.77 4.16 10.31
N ARG A 88 -19.27 4.04 11.55
CA ARG A 88 -18.42 3.78 12.72
C ARG A 88 -17.77 2.40 12.64
N GLU A 89 -18.56 1.38 12.32
CA GLU A 89 -18.07 0.01 12.15
C GLU A 89 -17.02 -0.08 11.03
N LEU A 90 -17.27 0.61 9.90
CA LEU A 90 -16.31 0.66 8.81
C LEU A 90 -15.01 1.35 9.21
N LEU A 91 -15.09 2.45 9.99
CA LEU A 91 -13.89 3.13 10.48
C LEU A 91 -13.14 2.28 11.51
N ASP A 92 -13.81 1.46 12.30
CA ASP A 92 -13.18 0.53 13.23
C ASP A 92 -12.38 -0.55 12.46
N LEU A 93 -12.82 -0.96 11.26
CA LEU A 93 -12.09 -1.88 10.39
C LEU A 93 -10.75 -1.32 9.90
N LYS A 94 -10.56 0.01 9.89
CA LYS A 94 -9.25 0.64 9.57
C LYS A 94 -8.13 0.13 10.48
N HIS A 95 -8.45 -0.26 11.70
CA HIS A 95 -7.45 -0.75 12.67
C HIS A 95 -6.99 -2.19 12.40
N MET A 96 -7.50 -2.83 11.34
CA MET A 96 -7.11 -4.19 10.92
C MET A 96 -7.24 -5.27 12.00
N GLY A 97 -8.01 -5.06 13.06
CA GLY A 97 -8.20 -6.02 14.13
C GLY A 97 -8.74 -7.39 13.67
N PHE A 98 -9.49 -7.43 12.57
CA PHE A 98 -9.94 -8.66 11.93
C PHE A 98 -8.78 -9.48 11.34
N VAL A 99 -7.71 -8.82 10.86
CA VAL A 99 -6.52 -9.50 10.34
C VAL A 99 -5.77 -10.19 11.48
N GLU A 100 -5.58 -9.49 12.60
CA GLU A 100 -4.92 -10.04 13.80
C GLU A 100 -5.67 -11.23 14.39
N LYS A 101 -7.00 -11.19 14.33
CA LYS A 101 -7.88 -12.27 14.81
C LYS A 101 -8.10 -13.38 13.78
N HIS A 102 -7.53 -13.26 12.57
CA HIS A 102 -7.76 -14.19 11.46
C HIS A 102 -9.25 -14.33 11.07
N GLU A 103 -10.01 -13.23 11.17
CA GLU A 103 -11.42 -13.17 10.81
C GLU A 103 -11.58 -12.77 9.33
N ASN A 104 -12.67 -13.24 8.70
CA ASN A 104 -13.00 -12.87 7.34
C ASN A 104 -14.06 -11.76 7.32
N LEU A 105 -13.89 -10.80 6.40
CA LEU A 105 -14.91 -9.79 6.10
C LEU A 105 -15.64 -10.13 4.80
N VAL A 106 -16.96 -10.02 4.81
CA VAL A 106 -17.79 -10.23 3.62
C VAL A 106 -18.67 -9.02 3.38
N PHE A 107 -18.50 -8.36 2.23
CA PHE A 107 -19.34 -7.25 1.80
C PHE A 107 -20.47 -7.77 0.90
N ILE A 108 -21.71 -7.66 1.37
CA ILE A 108 -22.91 -8.11 0.67
C ILE A 108 -23.75 -6.90 0.29
N GLY A 109 -24.28 -6.88 -0.94
CA GLY A 109 -25.15 -5.80 -1.42
C GLY A 109 -25.29 -5.81 -2.93
N SER A 110 -26.22 -5.00 -3.43
CA SER A 110 -26.51 -4.85 -4.87
C SER A 110 -25.28 -4.34 -5.66
N PRO A 111 -25.21 -4.54 -6.98
CA PRO A 111 -24.21 -3.89 -7.82
C PRO A 111 -24.22 -2.36 -7.66
N GLY A 112 -23.05 -1.72 -7.74
CA GLY A 112 -22.92 -0.26 -7.70
C GLY A 112 -22.94 0.38 -6.31
N VAL A 113 -23.20 -0.35 -5.21
CA VAL A 113 -23.26 0.22 -3.85
C VAL A 113 -21.90 0.53 -3.21
N GLY A 114 -20.80 0.34 -3.94
CA GLY A 114 -19.46 0.73 -3.48
C GLY A 114 -18.67 -0.37 -2.76
N LYS A 115 -19.08 -1.65 -2.80
CA LYS A 115 -18.34 -2.77 -2.17
C LYS A 115 -16.86 -2.80 -2.57
N THR A 116 -16.59 -2.78 -3.88
CA THR A 116 -15.22 -2.78 -4.42
C THR A 116 -14.44 -1.54 -3.98
N HIS A 117 -15.09 -0.36 -3.89
CA HIS A 117 -14.46 0.85 -3.36
C HIS A 117 -13.99 0.63 -1.91
N LEU A 118 -14.88 0.13 -1.06
CA LEU A 118 -14.58 -0.09 0.35
C LEU A 118 -13.50 -1.15 0.56
N THR A 119 -13.55 -2.25 -0.18
CA THR A 119 -12.53 -3.31 -0.06
C THR A 119 -11.15 -2.84 -0.53
N ILE A 120 -11.07 -2.04 -1.59
CA ILE A 120 -9.80 -1.43 -2.04
C ILE A 120 -9.30 -0.42 -1.01
N ALA A 121 -10.17 0.46 -0.50
CA ALA A 121 -9.79 1.46 0.49
C ALA A 121 -9.23 0.80 1.78
N LEU A 122 -9.89 -0.24 2.29
CA LEU A 122 -9.38 -1.04 3.42
C LEU A 122 -8.08 -1.76 3.07
N GLY A 123 -7.94 -2.28 1.85
CA GLY A 123 -6.70 -2.90 1.38
C GLY A 123 -5.52 -1.92 1.32
N ILE A 124 -5.76 -0.67 0.92
CA ILE A 124 -4.74 0.39 0.94
C ILE A 124 -4.40 0.76 2.38
N GLU A 125 -5.39 0.82 3.27
CA GLU A 125 -5.18 1.04 4.70
C GLU A 125 -4.33 -0.08 5.33
N ALA A 126 -4.57 -1.35 4.93
CA ALA A 126 -3.73 -2.47 5.33
C ALA A 126 -2.26 -2.28 4.88
N CYS A 127 -2.03 -1.76 3.67
CA CYS A 127 -0.67 -1.42 3.22
C CYS A 127 -0.03 -0.38 4.16
N HIS A 128 -0.77 0.67 4.56
CA HIS A 128 -0.28 1.72 5.46
C HIS A 128 0.12 1.17 6.82
N GLN A 129 -0.50 0.10 7.28
CA GLN A 129 -0.16 -0.58 8.53
C GLN A 129 0.89 -1.69 8.37
N GLY A 130 1.48 -1.84 7.17
CA GLY A 130 2.57 -2.76 6.91
C GLY A 130 2.14 -4.17 6.52
N TYR A 131 0.84 -4.43 6.37
CA TYR A 131 0.32 -5.68 5.82
C TYR A 131 0.55 -5.78 4.32
N ARG A 132 0.53 -6.99 3.80
CA ARG A 132 0.70 -7.30 2.37
C ARG A 132 -0.61 -7.82 1.80
N PRO A 133 -1.52 -6.94 1.34
CA PRO A 133 -2.73 -7.37 0.68
C PRO A 133 -2.48 -7.81 -0.76
N LEU A 134 -3.38 -8.64 -1.28
CA LEU A 134 -3.51 -8.94 -2.71
C LEU A 134 -4.97 -8.82 -3.12
N PHE A 135 -5.22 -8.00 -4.14
CA PHE A 135 -6.52 -7.91 -4.80
C PHE A 135 -6.54 -8.86 -6.00
N ILE A 136 -7.58 -9.66 -6.12
CA ILE A 136 -7.78 -10.57 -7.24
C ILE A 136 -9.28 -10.75 -7.52
N PRO A 137 -9.74 -10.58 -8.77
CA PRO A 137 -11.09 -10.98 -9.16
C PRO A 137 -11.31 -12.48 -8.99
N CYS A 138 -12.49 -12.87 -8.53
CA CYS A 138 -12.81 -14.28 -8.25
C CYS A 138 -12.59 -15.18 -9.46
N HIS A 139 -13.01 -14.74 -10.66
CA HIS A 139 -12.81 -15.51 -11.88
C HIS A 139 -11.34 -15.77 -12.19
N GLU A 140 -10.48 -14.76 -12.00
CA GLU A 140 -9.04 -14.90 -12.24
C GLU A 140 -8.40 -15.88 -11.24
N LEU A 141 -8.81 -15.79 -9.96
CA LEU A 141 -8.36 -16.74 -8.93
C LEU A 141 -8.70 -18.17 -9.31
N LEU A 142 -9.96 -18.42 -9.69
CA LEU A 142 -10.42 -19.76 -10.07
C LEU A 142 -9.70 -20.30 -11.29
N LEU A 143 -9.49 -19.48 -12.32
CA LEU A 143 -8.73 -19.88 -13.51
C LEU A 143 -7.29 -20.26 -13.16
N ARG A 144 -6.64 -19.50 -12.30
CA ARG A 144 -5.26 -19.77 -11.85
C ARG A 144 -5.17 -21.06 -11.03
N LEU A 145 -6.14 -21.29 -10.12
CA LEU A 145 -6.19 -22.50 -9.31
C LEU A 145 -6.44 -23.72 -10.15
N ARG A 146 -7.39 -23.65 -11.11
CA ARG A 146 -7.68 -24.74 -12.05
C ARG A 146 -6.47 -25.11 -12.90
N ALA A 147 -5.81 -24.12 -13.52
CA ALA A 147 -4.60 -24.35 -14.29
C ALA A 147 -3.45 -24.96 -13.46
N ALA A 148 -3.36 -24.57 -12.18
CA ALA A 148 -2.38 -25.15 -11.27
C ALA A 148 -2.72 -26.60 -10.88
N TYR A 149 -3.99 -26.90 -10.70
CA TYR A 149 -4.48 -28.27 -10.46
C TYR A 149 -4.15 -29.19 -11.64
N GLU A 150 -4.50 -28.78 -12.86
CA GLU A 150 -4.21 -29.53 -14.11
C GLU A 150 -2.71 -29.79 -14.31
N LYS A 151 -1.84 -28.90 -13.81
CA LYS A 151 -0.37 -29.02 -13.87
C LYS A 151 0.25 -29.71 -12.65
N GLY A 152 -0.54 -30.18 -11.68
CA GLY A 152 -0.01 -30.77 -10.44
C GLY A 152 0.77 -29.80 -9.56
N THR A 153 0.55 -28.48 -9.67
CA THR A 153 1.28 -27.44 -8.94
C THR A 153 0.41 -26.64 -7.98
N LEU A 154 -0.78 -27.15 -7.65
CA LEU A 154 -1.79 -26.44 -6.85
C LEU A 154 -1.26 -26.03 -5.48
N GLU A 155 -0.60 -26.95 -4.76
CA GLU A 155 -0.04 -26.68 -3.43
C GLU A 155 0.94 -25.50 -3.45
N ARG A 156 1.82 -25.44 -4.46
CA ARG A 156 2.76 -24.33 -4.63
C ARG A 156 2.04 -22.99 -4.83
N VAL A 157 0.93 -23.00 -5.58
CA VAL A 157 0.12 -21.81 -5.83
C VAL A 157 -0.62 -21.37 -4.57
N LEU A 158 -1.22 -22.30 -3.82
CA LEU A 158 -1.87 -22.03 -2.54
C LEU A 158 -0.88 -21.46 -1.53
N ASN A 159 0.31 -22.05 -1.38
CA ASN A 159 1.38 -21.57 -0.51
C ASN A 159 1.86 -20.16 -0.88
N ARG A 160 1.76 -19.77 -2.16
CA ARG A 160 2.05 -18.40 -2.58
C ARG A 160 0.96 -17.42 -2.12
N TYR A 161 -0.33 -17.79 -2.23
CA TYR A 161 -1.43 -16.96 -1.73
C TYR A 161 -1.41 -16.85 -0.20
N ALA A 162 -1.07 -17.91 0.52
CA ALA A 162 -0.94 -17.92 1.97
C ALA A 162 0.15 -16.98 2.52
N ARG A 163 1.02 -16.42 1.67
CA ARG A 163 2.03 -15.43 2.09
C ARG A 163 1.48 -14.00 2.17
N TYR A 164 0.30 -13.76 1.68
CA TYR A 164 -0.38 -12.47 1.81
C TYR A 164 -1.11 -12.42 3.15
N ASP A 165 -1.05 -11.27 3.79
CA ASP A 165 -1.70 -11.07 5.09
C ASP A 165 -3.22 -10.84 4.92
N VAL A 166 -3.60 -10.26 3.76
CA VAL A 166 -5.00 -10.03 3.37
C VAL A 166 -5.20 -10.43 1.91
N LEU A 167 -6.15 -11.30 1.64
CA LEU A 167 -6.58 -11.66 0.29
C LEU A 167 -7.96 -11.04 0.02
N ILE A 168 -8.02 -10.11 -0.92
CA ILE A 168 -9.25 -9.45 -1.34
C ILE A 168 -9.74 -10.14 -2.61
N ILE A 169 -10.87 -10.85 -2.50
CA ILE A 169 -11.51 -11.55 -3.62
C ILE A 169 -12.76 -10.76 -4.01
N ASP A 170 -12.74 -10.14 -5.17
CA ASP A 170 -13.87 -9.33 -5.66
C ASP A 170 -14.74 -10.13 -6.65
N GLU A 171 -16.00 -9.67 -6.81
CA GLU A 171 -16.97 -10.27 -7.75
C GLU A 171 -17.31 -11.75 -7.48
N ILE A 172 -17.41 -12.14 -6.21
CA ILE A 172 -17.85 -13.48 -5.83
C ILE A 172 -19.32 -13.64 -6.23
N GLY A 173 -19.65 -14.69 -7.02
CA GLY A 173 -21.03 -15.04 -7.40
C GLY A 173 -21.43 -14.67 -8.83
N TYR A 174 -20.59 -14.02 -9.62
CA TYR A 174 -20.86 -13.74 -11.04
C TYR A 174 -20.48 -14.90 -12.00
N LEU A 175 -19.89 -15.96 -11.49
CA LEU A 175 -19.55 -17.13 -12.28
C LEU A 175 -20.49 -18.28 -11.96
N PRO A 176 -21.04 -18.98 -12.99
CA PRO A 176 -21.66 -20.29 -12.78
C PRO A 176 -20.56 -21.25 -12.30
N ILE A 177 -20.53 -21.54 -11.00
CA ILE A 177 -19.71 -22.61 -10.45
C ILE A 177 -20.31 -23.90 -10.99
N GLN A 178 -19.71 -24.46 -12.04
CA GLN A 178 -20.08 -25.80 -12.51
C GLN A 178 -19.74 -26.77 -11.36
N LYS A 179 -20.77 -27.30 -10.72
CA LYS A 179 -20.63 -28.47 -9.84
C LYS A 179 -20.15 -29.63 -10.71
N GLN A 180 -18.95 -30.10 -10.51
CA GLN A 180 -18.50 -31.41 -10.95
C GLN A 180 -19.03 -32.47 -9.98
#